data_79f0efa1879084837a05a018d6a7d924
#
_entry.id   79f0efa1879084837a05a018d6a7d924
#
_cell.length_a   1.000
_cell.length_b   1.000
_cell.length_c   1.000
_cell.angle_alpha   90.00
_cell.angle_beta   90.00
_cell.angle_gamma   90.00
#
_symmetry.space_group_name_H-M   'P 1'
#
loop_
_entity.id
_entity.type
_entity.pdbx_description
1 polymer ?
#
loop_
_entity_poly.entity_id
_entity_poly.type
_entity_poly.pdbx_seq_one_letter_code
_entity_poly.pdbx_strand_id
1 'polypeptide(L)'
;MGTEFNENGGPLTENELKSLADALISGDFDIISLCGSFPHGVENPVEKAFATMLKDSRATLVLDTSGAGLSRFIKEKPALIKPNRAELSALGYDPPKMWKDALDSCGKIYEKYGTAVLCTLDSDGSVYFGGEGAYRIEVEPRKIVGFSGAGDSYLAAFIYKRFLLGEEIADSLAFASAASVAKVGLEGSIMPTREEIEDSLGSVRVTKI
;
A
#
# COMPACT_ATOMS: atom_id res chain seq x y z
N MET A 1 -6.59 7.85 -21.16
CA MET A 1 -7.52 6.79 -20.78
C MET A 1 -6.78 5.48 -21.01
N GLY A 2 -6.49 4.70 -19.99
CA GLY A 2 -5.83 3.38 -20.09
C GLY A 2 -6.89 2.28 -20.02
N THR A 3 -6.66 1.17 -20.71
CA THR A 3 -7.46 -0.05 -20.59
C THR A 3 -6.59 -1.09 -19.90
N GLU A 4 -7.07 -1.65 -18.80
CA GLU A 4 -6.40 -2.73 -18.09
C GLU A 4 -7.09 -4.05 -18.41
N PHE A 5 -6.28 -5.07 -18.71
CA PHE A 5 -6.72 -6.46 -18.86
C PHE A 5 -6.11 -7.26 -17.71
N ASN A 6 -6.92 -7.62 -16.75
CA ASN A 6 -6.51 -8.41 -15.60
C ASN A 6 -7.03 -9.83 -15.75
N GLU A 7 -6.13 -10.82 -15.67
CA GLU A 7 -6.54 -12.22 -15.55
C GLU A 7 -6.91 -12.54 -14.10
N ASN A 8 -8.00 -13.26 -13.92
CA ASN A 8 -8.35 -13.80 -12.61
C ASN A 8 -7.38 -14.93 -12.27
N GLY A 9 -6.79 -14.88 -11.08
CA GLY A 9 -5.99 -15.97 -10.55
C GLY A 9 -6.81 -17.27 -10.46
N GLY A 10 -6.14 -18.41 -10.66
CA GLY A 10 -6.77 -19.73 -10.46
C GLY A 10 -7.16 -19.99 -9.01
N PRO A 11 -8.09 -20.94 -8.74
CA PRO A 11 -8.44 -21.32 -7.39
C PRO A 11 -7.22 -21.94 -6.68
N LEU A 12 -7.00 -21.58 -5.42
CA LEU A 12 -5.98 -22.20 -4.59
C LEU A 12 -6.56 -23.42 -3.86
N THR A 13 -5.79 -24.49 -3.79
CA THR A 13 -6.16 -25.68 -3.02
C THR A 13 -5.86 -25.48 -1.53
N GLU A 14 -6.53 -26.23 -0.66
CA GLU A 14 -6.25 -26.21 0.80
C GLU A 14 -4.78 -26.53 1.12
N ASN A 15 -4.14 -27.41 0.34
CA ASN A 15 -2.73 -27.76 0.53
C ASN A 15 -1.79 -26.59 0.18
N GLU A 16 -2.05 -25.86 -0.90
CA GLU A 16 -1.27 -24.68 -1.29
C GLU A 16 -1.38 -23.60 -0.23
N LEU A 17 -2.58 -23.40 0.30
CA LEU A 17 -2.83 -22.44 1.38
C LEU A 17 -2.13 -22.83 2.67
N LYS A 18 -2.20 -24.11 3.03
CA LYS A 18 -1.49 -24.61 4.18
C LYS A 18 0.02 -24.46 4.00
N SER A 19 0.56 -24.77 2.83
CA SER A 19 1.99 -24.62 2.56
C SER A 19 2.44 -23.16 2.66
N LEU A 20 1.64 -22.22 2.16
CA LEU A 20 1.90 -20.78 2.31
C LEU A 20 1.84 -20.37 3.78
N ALA A 21 0.84 -20.87 4.52
CA ALA A 21 0.69 -20.65 5.95
C ALA A 21 1.93 -21.11 6.71
N ASP A 22 2.32 -22.37 6.51
CA ASP A 22 3.47 -22.95 7.17
C ASP A 22 4.77 -22.19 6.83
N ALA A 23 4.94 -21.74 5.59
CA ALA A 23 6.09 -20.95 5.16
C ALA A 23 6.14 -19.58 5.85
N LEU A 24 5.00 -18.91 6.01
CA LEU A 24 4.92 -17.60 6.70
C LEU A 24 5.14 -17.72 8.21
N ILE A 25 4.65 -18.78 8.84
CA ILE A 25 4.84 -19.03 10.29
C ILE A 25 6.28 -19.45 10.60
N SER A 26 6.86 -20.30 9.75
CA SER A 26 8.23 -20.81 9.95
C SER A 26 9.31 -19.82 9.51
N GLY A 27 8.98 -18.82 8.71
CA GLY A 27 9.90 -17.79 8.27
C GLY A 27 10.14 -16.75 9.37
N ASP A 28 11.39 -16.36 9.55
CA ASP A 28 11.79 -15.26 10.42
C ASP A 28 11.75 -13.95 9.63
N PHE A 29 10.54 -13.42 9.45
CA PHE A 29 10.30 -12.21 8.67
C PHE A 29 10.10 -11.00 9.59
N ASP A 30 10.81 -9.91 9.31
CA ASP A 30 10.58 -8.62 9.97
C ASP A 30 9.29 -7.96 9.47
N ILE A 31 8.98 -8.13 8.17
CA ILE A 31 7.84 -7.49 7.50
C ILE A 31 7.15 -8.50 6.58
N ILE A 32 5.81 -8.50 6.64
CA ILE A 32 4.96 -9.20 5.68
C ILE A 32 4.11 -8.17 4.96
N SER A 33 4.22 -8.12 3.63
CA SER A 33 3.39 -7.27 2.79
C SER A 33 2.38 -8.11 2.01
N LEU A 34 1.08 -7.87 2.24
CA LEU A 34 -0.01 -8.46 1.46
C LEU A 34 -0.42 -7.49 0.37
N CYS A 35 -0.11 -7.83 -0.88
CA CYS A 35 -0.35 -6.98 -2.05
C CYS A 35 -1.23 -7.68 -3.08
N GLY A 36 -2.00 -6.88 -3.85
CA GLY A 36 -2.83 -7.36 -4.93
C GLY A 36 -4.23 -7.79 -4.50
N SER A 37 -4.88 -8.64 -5.30
CA SER A 37 -6.24 -9.12 -5.06
C SER A 37 -6.24 -10.62 -4.78
N PHE A 38 -7.22 -11.08 -4.00
CA PHE A 38 -7.41 -12.51 -3.78
C PHE A 38 -8.14 -13.14 -4.98
N PRO A 39 -7.77 -14.38 -5.38
CA PRO A 39 -8.48 -15.12 -6.41
C PRO A 39 -9.95 -15.31 -6.02
N HIS A 40 -10.87 -15.25 -7.00
CA HIS A 40 -12.27 -15.52 -6.77
C HIS A 40 -12.53 -16.94 -6.25
N GLY A 41 -13.41 -17.09 -5.29
CA GLY A 41 -13.78 -18.39 -4.70
C GLY A 41 -12.90 -18.87 -3.54
N VAL A 42 -11.88 -18.10 -3.17
CA VAL A 42 -10.96 -18.41 -2.07
C VAL A 42 -11.38 -17.76 -0.76
N GLU A 43 -12.59 -17.23 -0.72
CA GLU A 43 -13.06 -16.22 0.22
C GLU A 43 -13.11 -16.63 1.70
N ASN A 44 -13.29 -17.87 2.08
CA ASN A 44 -13.50 -18.21 3.48
C ASN A 44 -12.38 -19.03 4.16
N PRO A 45 -11.85 -20.11 3.60
CA PRO A 45 -10.79 -20.88 4.28
C PRO A 45 -9.44 -20.18 4.28
N VAL A 46 -9.10 -19.49 3.18
CA VAL A 46 -7.80 -18.79 3.03
C VAL A 46 -7.67 -17.62 3.97
N GLU A 47 -8.70 -16.81 4.04
CA GLU A 47 -8.69 -15.63 4.91
C GLU A 47 -8.63 -16.00 6.37
N LYS A 48 -9.31 -17.08 6.79
CA LYS A 48 -9.19 -17.59 8.16
C LYS A 48 -7.79 -18.12 8.45
N ALA A 49 -7.18 -18.82 7.49
CA ALA A 49 -5.83 -19.30 7.63
C ALA A 49 -4.84 -18.13 7.74
N PHE A 50 -4.93 -17.13 6.83
CA PHE A 50 -4.12 -15.94 6.88
C PHE A 50 -4.34 -15.12 8.16
N ALA A 51 -5.57 -14.86 8.56
CA ALA A 51 -5.87 -14.13 9.78
C ALA A 51 -5.34 -14.83 11.03
N THR A 52 -5.38 -16.17 11.06
CA THR A 52 -4.80 -16.95 12.17
C THR A 52 -3.28 -16.86 12.16
N MET A 53 -2.65 -16.97 11.00
CA MET A 53 -1.21 -16.85 10.84
C MET A 53 -0.66 -15.49 11.28
N LEU A 54 -1.34 -14.42 10.85
CA LEU A 54 -0.92 -13.06 11.18
C LEU A 54 -0.99 -12.76 12.67
N LYS A 55 -1.87 -13.46 13.42
CA LYS A 55 -1.93 -13.33 14.90
C LYS A 55 -0.72 -13.93 15.59
N ASP A 56 -0.16 -14.98 15.02
CA ASP A 56 0.98 -15.70 15.59
C ASP A 56 2.33 -15.18 15.06
N SER A 57 2.30 -14.35 14.02
CA SER A 57 3.49 -13.72 13.44
C SER A 57 3.96 -12.52 14.28
N ARG A 58 5.28 -12.39 14.46
CA ARG A 58 5.91 -11.19 15.03
C ARG A 58 6.22 -10.13 13.99
N ALA A 59 6.02 -10.43 12.71
CA ALA A 59 6.30 -9.53 11.61
C ALA A 59 5.37 -8.32 11.59
N THR A 60 5.89 -7.20 11.13
CA THR A 60 5.08 -6.02 10.82
C THR A 60 4.24 -6.29 9.59
N LEU A 61 2.91 -6.24 9.71
CA LEU A 61 2.00 -6.42 8.59
C LEU A 61 1.74 -5.09 7.86
N VAL A 62 1.85 -5.13 6.54
CA VAL A 62 1.51 -4.01 5.63
C VAL A 62 0.52 -4.51 4.59
N LEU A 63 -0.51 -3.72 4.28
CA LEU A 63 -1.53 -4.10 3.29
C LEU A 63 -1.59 -3.14 2.10
N ASP A 64 -1.54 -3.71 0.91
CA ASP A 64 -1.84 -3.05 -0.36
C ASP A 64 -2.75 -3.94 -1.20
N THR A 65 -3.93 -4.21 -0.68
CA THR A 65 -4.91 -5.10 -1.28
C THR A 65 -6.25 -4.40 -1.47
N SER A 66 -7.02 -4.87 -2.43
CA SER A 66 -8.31 -4.27 -2.81
C SER A 66 -9.51 -5.05 -2.28
N GLY A 67 -10.68 -4.42 -2.32
CA GLY A 67 -11.98 -5.04 -2.12
C GLY A 67 -12.15 -5.75 -0.76
N ALA A 68 -12.59 -7.01 -0.81
CA ALA A 68 -12.87 -7.80 0.38
C ALA A 68 -11.61 -8.07 1.22
N GLY A 69 -10.44 -8.20 0.58
CA GLY A 69 -9.16 -8.40 1.27
C GLY A 69 -8.85 -7.25 2.22
N LEU A 70 -8.95 -6.01 1.74
CA LEU A 70 -8.69 -4.82 2.56
C LEU A 70 -9.63 -4.74 3.77
N SER A 71 -10.96 -4.92 3.55
CA SER A 71 -11.96 -4.82 4.61
C SER A 71 -11.86 -5.94 5.67
N ARG A 72 -11.24 -7.07 5.33
CA ARG A 72 -11.03 -8.19 6.26
C ARG A 72 -9.74 -8.05 7.04
N PHE A 73 -8.62 -7.87 6.34
CA PHE A 73 -7.29 -7.85 6.98
C PHE A 73 -6.97 -6.59 7.76
N ILE A 74 -7.68 -5.47 7.54
CA ILE A 74 -7.51 -4.29 8.39
C ILE A 74 -7.85 -4.57 9.87
N LYS A 75 -8.69 -5.59 10.15
CA LYS A 75 -9.04 -6.02 11.50
C LYS A 75 -7.88 -6.68 12.25
N GLU A 76 -6.88 -7.17 11.52
CA GLU A 76 -5.64 -7.72 12.07
C GLU A 76 -4.63 -6.61 12.47
N LYS A 77 -5.06 -5.34 12.42
CA LYS A 77 -4.30 -4.14 12.83
C LYS A 77 -2.93 -4.05 12.17
N PRO A 78 -2.87 -4.03 10.84
CA PRO A 78 -1.60 -3.83 10.14
C PRO A 78 -0.98 -2.50 10.57
N ALA A 79 0.34 -2.40 10.48
CA ALA A 79 1.05 -1.15 10.78
C ALA A 79 0.73 -0.07 9.75
N LEU A 80 0.47 -0.48 8.50
CA LEU A 80 0.13 0.42 7.38
C LEU A 80 -0.84 -0.25 6.42
N ILE A 81 -1.78 0.54 5.92
CA ILE A 81 -2.53 0.23 4.69
C ILE A 81 -2.27 1.30 3.63
N LYS A 82 -2.26 0.91 2.34
CA LYS A 82 -2.09 1.84 1.22
C LYS A 82 -3.27 1.77 0.25
N PRO A 83 -4.46 2.26 0.61
CA PRO A 83 -5.57 2.33 -0.33
C PRO A 83 -5.36 3.44 -1.37
N ASN A 84 -5.92 3.24 -2.56
CA ASN A 84 -6.18 4.33 -3.49
C ASN A 84 -7.54 4.99 -3.20
N ARG A 85 -7.86 6.06 -3.94
CA ARG A 85 -9.13 6.81 -3.81
C ARG A 85 -10.37 5.90 -3.87
N ALA A 86 -10.39 4.94 -4.78
CA ALA A 86 -11.55 4.05 -4.97
C ALA A 86 -11.63 2.97 -3.88
N GLU A 87 -10.50 2.50 -3.40
CA GLU A 87 -10.42 1.42 -2.40
C GLU A 87 -10.90 1.84 -1.00
N LEU A 88 -10.95 3.14 -0.70
CA LEU A 88 -11.57 3.63 0.53
C LEU A 88 -13.04 3.22 0.65
N SER A 89 -13.73 3.02 -0.48
CA SER A 89 -15.11 2.53 -0.48
C SER A 89 -15.26 1.12 0.09
N ALA A 90 -14.26 0.26 -0.03
CA ALA A 90 -14.24 -1.07 0.58
C ALA A 90 -14.24 -1.02 2.12
N LEU A 91 -13.82 0.11 2.69
CA LEU A 91 -13.83 0.37 4.14
C LEU A 91 -15.07 1.15 4.60
N GLY A 92 -16.00 1.43 3.68
CA GLY A 92 -17.27 2.12 3.96
C GLY A 92 -17.17 3.65 3.93
N TYR A 93 -16.15 4.20 3.26
CA TYR A 93 -15.98 5.64 3.05
C TYR A 93 -16.29 6.01 1.60
N ASP A 94 -16.94 7.16 1.41
CA ASP A 94 -17.16 7.68 0.06
C ASP A 94 -15.82 7.99 -0.63
N PRO A 95 -15.69 7.74 -1.95
CA PRO A 95 -14.50 8.11 -2.69
C PRO A 95 -14.23 9.61 -2.55
N PRO A 96 -13.05 10.01 -2.04
CA PRO A 96 -12.76 11.42 -1.77
C PRO A 96 -12.68 12.24 -3.07
N LYS A 97 -13.29 13.44 -3.05
CA LYS A 97 -13.23 14.37 -4.18
C LYS A 97 -11.94 15.18 -4.16
N MET A 98 -11.44 15.47 -2.98
CA MET A 98 -10.22 16.23 -2.79
C MET A 98 -9.35 15.58 -1.67
N TRP A 99 -8.11 15.99 -1.58
CA TRP A 99 -7.17 15.44 -0.61
C TRP A 99 -7.61 15.62 0.87
N LYS A 100 -8.38 16.68 1.17
CA LYS A 100 -8.91 16.91 2.53
C LYS A 100 -9.92 15.85 2.93
N ASP A 101 -10.79 15.43 2.00
CA ASP A 101 -11.77 14.36 2.24
C ASP A 101 -11.04 13.03 2.48
N ALA A 102 -9.97 12.78 1.71
CA ALA A 102 -9.13 11.60 1.90
C ALA A 102 -8.45 11.60 3.26
N LEU A 103 -7.89 12.74 3.67
CA LEU A 103 -7.23 12.88 4.97
C LEU A 103 -8.21 12.66 6.14
N ASP A 104 -9.43 13.17 6.05
CA ASP A 104 -10.50 12.94 7.04
C ASP A 104 -10.85 11.45 7.12
N SER A 105 -11.00 10.78 5.99
CA SER A 105 -11.24 9.33 5.94
C SER A 105 -10.07 8.54 6.54
N CYS A 106 -8.83 8.92 6.24
CA CYS A 106 -7.63 8.30 6.82
C CYS A 106 -7.59 8.45 8.35
N GLY A 107 -7.93 9.64 8.86
CA GLY A 107 -8.03 9.90 10.31
C GLY A 107 -9.05 9.00 10.99
N LYS A 108 -10.25 8.87 10.42
CA LYS A 108 -11.30 7.98 10.94
C LYS A 108 -10.88 6.51 10.93
N ILE A 109 -10.16 6.08 9.89
CA ILE A 109 -9.61 4.72 9.81
C ILE A 109 -8.58 4.50 10.93
N TYR A 110 -7.66 5.46 11.10
CA TYR A 110 -6.65 5.39 12.15
C TYR A 110 -7.29 5.35 13.55
N GLU A 111 -8.26 6.20 13.83
CA GLU A 111 -8.99 6.20 15.10
C GLU A 111 -9.68 4.85 15.37
N LYS A 112 -10.26 4.24 14.34
CA LYS A 112 -11.02 2.99 14.46
C LYS A 112 -10.15 1.75 14.62
N TYR A 113 -9.02 1.69 13.88
CA TYR A 113 -8.22 0.46 13.79
C TYR A 113 -6.82 0.58 14.39
N GLY A 114 -6.33 1.81 14.63
CA GLY A 114 -4.95 2.05 15.07
C GLY A 114 -3.92 1.82 13.96
N THR A 115 -4.35 1.80 12.70
CA THR A 115 -3.55 1.48 11.51
C THR A 115 -3.23 2.76 10.76
N ALA A 116 -1.95 3.01 10.47
CA ALA A 116 -1.56 4.13 9.63
C ALA A 116 -2.09 3.96 8.20
N VAL A 117 -2.46 5.06 7.55
CA VAL A 117 -3.06 5.07 6.21
C VAL A 117 -2.25 5.97 5.28
N LEU A 118 -1.80 5.43 4.17
CA LEU A 118 -1.17 6.14 3.06
C LEU A 118 -2.12 6.06 1.86
N CYS A 119 -2.97 7.07 1.68
CA CYS A 119 -3.96 7.08 0.60
C CYS A 119 -3.40 7.77 -0.64
N THR A 120 -3.36 7.06 -1.78
CA THR A 120 -2.94 7.60 -3.08
C THR A 120 -4.12 8.24 -3.81
N LEU A 121 -3.87 9.38 -4.46
CA LEU A 121 -4.88 10.24 -5.08
C LEU A 121 -4.56 10.56 -6.55
N ASP A 122 -3.96 9.61 -7.24
CA ASP A 122 -3.53 9.73 -8.64
C ASP A 122 -2.61 10.96 -8.85
N SER A 123 -2.95 11.84 -9.80
CA SER A 123 -2.21 13.08 -10.06
C SER A 123 -2.24 14.09 -8.91
N ASP A 124 -3.18 13.93 -7.95
CA ASP A 124 -3.27 14.80 -6.79
C ASP A 124 -2.26 14.44 -5.68
N GLY A 125 -1.40 13.46 -5.95
CA GLY A 125 -0.38 12.98 -5.01
C GLY A 125 -0.93 11.99 -3.98
N SER A 126 -0.70 12.22 -2.68
CA SER A 126 -1.18 11.33 -1.63
C SER A 126 -1.36 12.06 -0.29
N VAL A 127 -2.00 11.39 0.66
CA VAL A 127 -2.08 11.82 2.06
C VAL A 127 -1.68 10.67 2.97
N TYR A 128 -1.05 11.01 4.08
CA TYR A 128 -0.71 10.07 5.15
C TYR A 128 -1.36 10.52 6.46
N PHE A 129 -1.84 9.55 7.23
CA PHE A 129 -2.29 9.75 8.61
C PHE A 129 -1.82 8.57 9.47
N GLY A 130 -1.13 8.87 10.55
CA GLY A 130 -0.61 7.87 11.48
C GLY A 130 -0.21 8.46 12.82
N GLY A 131 0.50 7.69 13.64
CA GLY A 131 0.97 8.13 14.97
C GLY A 131 1.90 9.33 14.93
N GLU A 132 2.60 9.55 13.82
CA GLU A 132 3.51 10.67 13.62
C GLU A 132 2.79 11.96 13.17
N GLY A 133 1.49 11.87 12.89
CA GLY A 133 0.65 12.98 12.46
C GLY A 133 0.09 12.80 11.04
N ALA A 134 -0.37 13.90 10.49
CA ALA A 134 -0.97 13.99 9.16
C ALA A 134 -0.04 14.71 8.18
N TYR A 135 0.03 14.18 6.95
CA TYR A 135 0.91 14.73 5.90
C TYR A 135 0.18 14.79 4.57
N ARG A 136 0.44 15.86 3.82
CA ARG A 136 0.10 16.01 2.41
C ARG A 136 1.35 15.81 1.58
N ILE A 137 1.26 14.97 0.56
CA ILE A 137 2.34 14.72 -0.39
C ILE A 137 1.86 15.17 -1.78
N GLU A 138 2.55 16.12 -2.37
CA GLU A 138 2.28 16.68 -3.68
C GLU A 138 3.40 16.30 -4.64
N VAL A 139 3.04 16.07 -5.89
CA VAL A 139 3.99 15.71 -6.95
C VAL A 139 3.85 16.67 -8.12
N GLU A 140 4.97 17.09 -8.70
CA GLU A 140 4.93 17.87 -9.92
C GLU A 140 4.59 16.98 -11.13
N PRO A 141 3.79 17.48 -12.09
CA PRO A 141 3.45 16.74 -13.28
C PRO A 141 4.70 16.33 -14.07
N ARG A 142 4.80 15.05 -14.44
CA ARG A 142 5.83 14.52 -15.31
C ARG A 142 5.23 13.80 -16.51
N LYS A 143 6.07 13.53 -17.51
CA LYS A 143 5.66 12.71 -18.65
C LYS A 143 5.40 11.29 -18.14
N ILE A 144 4.17 10.83 -18.32
CA ILE A 144 3.76 9.48 -17.95
C ILE A 144 3.95 8.57 -19.17
N VAL A 145 4.69 7.48 -18.96
CA VAL A 145 4.90 6.41 -19.93
C VAL A 145 4.00 5.22 -19.59
N GLY A 146 3.87 4.90 -18.29
CA GLY A 146 3.00 3.82 -17.81
C GLY A 146 2.64 3.99 -16.35
N PHE A 147 1.55 3.36 -15.91
CA PHE A 147 1.07 3.43 -14.53
C PHE A 147 1.37 2.14 -13.74
N SER A 148 1.63 1.03 -14.44
CA SER A 148 1.82 -0.26 -13.82
C SER A 148 3.02 -0.27 -12.86
N GLY A 149 2.79 -0.73 -11.62
CA GLY A 149 3.83 -0.81 -10.59
C GLY A 149 4.16 0.50 -9.87
N ALA A 150 3.48 1.62 -10.17
CA ALA A 150 3.71 2.89 -9.48
C ALA A 150 3.32 2.81 -7.99
N GLY A 151 2.18 2.18 -7.68
CA GLY A 151 1.73 1.89 -6.33
C GLY A 151 2.66 0.95 -5.57
N ASP A 152 3.14 -0.09 -6.26
CA ASP A 152 4.08 -1.09 -5.70
C ASP A 152 5.43 -0.44 -5.38
N SER A 153 5.95 0.41 -6.30
CA SER A 153 7.19 1.17 -6.08
C SER A 153 7.05 2.12 -4.89
N TYR A 154 5.90 2.79 -4.77
CA TYR A 154 5.62 3.65 -3.62
C TYR A 154 5.70 2.86 -2.31
N LEU A 155 4.96 1.76 -2.24
CA LEU A 155 4.90 0.95 -1.02
C LEU A 155 6.26 0.35 -0.67
N ALA A 156 6.96 -0.26 -1.64
CA ALA A 156 8.26 -0.87 -1.42
C ALA A 156 9.29 0.15 -0.90
N ALA A 157 9.33 1.34 -1.49
CA ALA A 157 10.21 2.42 -1.07
C ALA A 157 9.86 2.95 0.34
N PHE A 158 8.56 3.06 0.66
CA PHE A 158 8.12 3.44 2.00
C PHE A 158 8.53 2.39 3.05
N ILE A 159 8.28 1.10 2.78
CA ILE A 159 8.67 -0.01 3.66
C ILE A 159 10.18 0.05 3.91
N TYR A 160 10.96 0.19 2.85
CA TYR A 160 12.42 0.26 2.95
C TYR A 160 12.89 1.40 3.86
N LYS A 161 12.42 2.61 3.62
CA LYS A 161 12.84 3.79 4.38
C LYS A 161 12.31 3.76 5.82
N ARG A 162 11.00 3.54 5.98
CA ARG A 162 10.35 3.68 7.27
C ARG A 162 10.55 2.48 8.19
N PHE A 163 10.35 1.27 7.68
CA PHE A 163 10.34 0.07 8.52
C PHE A 163 11.70 -0.64 8.59
N LEU A 164 12.50 -0.62 7.51
CA LEU A 164 13.82 -1.28 7.52
C LEU A 164 14.93 -0.33 7.98
N LEU A 165 14.92 0.94 7.56
CA LEU A 165 15.95 1.90 7.95
C LEU A 165 15.57 2.77 9.16
N GLY A 166 14.29 2.81 9.55
CA GLY A 166 13.81 3.62 10.67
C GLY A 166 13.88 5.13 10.44
N GLU A 167 13.88 5.57 9.16
CA GLU A 167 13.96 6.99 8.84
C GLU A 167 12.71 7.76 9.26
N GLU A 168 12.81 9.08 9.39
CA GLU A 168 11.70 9.96 9.71
C GLU A 168 10.57 9.84 8.68
N ILE A 169 9.34 10.01 9.14
CA ILE A 169 8.14 9.80 8.31
C ILE A 169 8.13 10.72 7.08
N ALA A 170 8.52 11.98 7.22
CA ALA A 170 8.53 12.94 6.11
C ALA A 170 9.51 12.51 5.01
N ASP A 171 10.72 12.08 5.38
CA ASP A 171 11.74 11.62 4.44
C ASP A 171 11.33 10.31 3.77
N SER A 172 10.72 9.40 4.54
CA SER A 172 10.17 8.14 4.03
C SER A 172 9.07 8.37 3.00
N LEU A 173 8.16 9.32 3.27
CA LEU A 173 7.08 9.70 2.35
C LEU A 173 7.63 10.38 1.08
N ALA A 174 8.63 11.25 1.23
CA ALA A 174 9.27 11.91 0.09
C ALA A 174 9.94 10.90 -0.85
N PHE A 175 10.76 10.00 -0.29
CA PHE A 175 11.46 8.97 -1.08
C PHE A 175 10.48 7.99 -1.74
N ALA A 176 9.46 7.56 -1.03
CA ALA A 176 8.43 6.67 -1.54
C ALA A 176 7.64 7.30 -2.70
N SER A 177 7.24 8.58 -2.55
CA SER A 177 6.57 9.32 -3.61
C SER A 177 7.48 9.52 -4.83
N ALA A 178 8.76 9.81 -4.61
CA ALA A 178 9.76 9.93 -5.69
C ALA A 178 9.92 8.61 -6.45
N ALA A 179 9.87 7.45 -5.77
CA ALA A 179 9.91 6.15 -6.40
C ALA A 179 8.71 5.91 -7.33
N SER A 180 7.52 6.31 -6.90
CA SER A 180 6.31 6.27 -7.74
C SER A 180 6.42 7.20 -8.95
N VAL A 181 6.94 8.42 -8.75
CA VAL A 181 7.17 9.40 -9.83
C VAL A 181 8.20 8.90 -10.85
N ALA A 182 9.30 8.31 -10.39
CA ALA A 182 10.29 7.69 -11.28
C ALA A 182 9.67 6.53 -12.08
N LYS A 183 8.87 5.68 -11.41
CA LYS A 183 8.23 4.51 -12.04
C LYS A 183 7.28 4.87 -13.17
N VAL A 184 6.48 5.91 -13.04
CA VAL A 184 5.55 6.31 -14.13
C VAL A 184 6.26 6.82 -15.39
N GLY A 185 7.53 7.15 -15.29
CA GLY A 185 8.41 7.49 -16.43
C GLY A 185 8.99 6.29 -17.18
N LEU A 186 8.78 5.05 -16.67
CA LEU A 186 9.34 3.82 -17.20
C LEU A 186 8.28 2.93 -17.85
N GLU A 187 8.71 2.12 -18.84
CA GLU A 187 7.84 1.19 -19.54
C GLU A 187 7.59 -0.10 -18.74
N GLY A 188 6.40 -0.66 -18.91
CA GLY A 188 6.04 -1.98 -18.40
C GLY A 188 6.34 -2.16 -16.92
N SER A 189 6.99 -3.27 -16.56
CA SER A 189 7.36 -3.64 -15.20
C SER A 189 8.79 -3.27 -14.78
N ILE A 190 9.49 -2.43 -15.56
CA ILE A 190 10.82 -1.94 -15.20
C ILE A 190 10.71 -1.09 -13.92
N MET A 191 11.48 -1.45 -12.90
CA MET A 191 11.52 -0.71 -11.63
C MET A 191 12.59 0.38 -11.68
N PRO A 192 12.36 1.54 -11.03
CA PRO A 192 13.35 2.61 -11.00
C PRO A 192 14.58 2.21 -10.19
N THR A 193 15.74 2.65 -10.63
CA THR A 193 16.97 2.57 -9.88
C THR A 193 16.96 3.59 -8.72
N ARG A 194 17.86 3.40 -7.76
CA ARG A 194 18.01 4.35 -6.66
C ARG A 194 18.33 5.77 -7.15
N GLU A 195 19.19 5.89 -8.15
CA GLU A 195 19.58 7.17 -8.76
C GLU A 195 18.37 7.89 -9.39
N GLU A 196 17.54 7.17 -10.16
CA GLU A 196 16.31 7.71 -10.75
C GLU A 196 15.30 8.17 -9.69
N ILE A 197 15.25 7.47 -8.54
CA ILE A 197 14.41 7.89 -7.41
C ILE A 197 14.98 9.18 -6.79
N GLU A 198 16.27 9.23 -6.52
CA GLU A 198 16.94 10.40 -5.93
C GLU A 198 16.81 11.64 -6.83
N ASP A 199 16.92 11.48 -8.15
CA ASP A 199 16.69 12.54 -9.14
C ASP A 199 15.22 13.03 -9.16
N SER A 200 14.29 12.19 -8.71
CA SER A 200 12.88 12.51 -8.65
C SER A 200 12.46 13.24 -7.36
N LEU A 201 13.31 13.28 -6.33
CA LEU A 201 13.01 13.93 -5.05
C LEU A 201 12.63 15.40 -5.19
N GLY A 202 13.31 16.13 -6.09
CA GLY A 202 13.04 17.55 -6.35
C GLY A 202 11.63 17.86 -6.85
N SER A 203 10.87 16.84 -7.33
CA SER A 203 9.48 16.97 -7.78
C SER A 203 8.45 16.63 -6.72
N VAL A 204 8.88 16.32 -5.50
CA VAL A 204 7.99 15.92 -4.40
C VAL A 204 8.04 16.96 -3.29
N ARG A 205 6.87 17.35 -2.80
CA ARG A 205 6.71 18.21 -1.62
C ARG A 205 5.92 17.49 -0.54
N VAL A 206 6.48 17.35 0.65
CA VAL A 206 5.82 16.79 1.83
C VAL A 206 5.55 17.91 2.81
N THR A 207 4.29 18.05 3.23
CA THR A 207 3.85 19.07 4.18
C THR A 207 3.12 18.42 5.35
N LYS A 208 3.57 18.65 6.57
CA LYS A 208 2.85 18.26 7.78
C LYS A 208 1.63 19.17 7.97
N ILE A 209 0.48 18.56 8.27
CA ILE A 209 -0.83 19.26 8.41
C ILE A 209 -1.13 19.46 9.90
#